data_afb3b0cd8cb103bc7bea19c5872d5481
#
_entry.id   afb3b0cd8cb103bc7bea19c5872d5481
#
_cell.length_a   1.000
_cell.length_b   1.000
_cell.length_c   1.000
_cell.angle_alpha   90.00
_cell.angle_beta   90.00
_cell.angle_gamma   90.00
#
_symmetry.space_group_name_H-M   'P 1'
#
loop_
_entity.id
_entity.type
_entity.pdbx_description
1 polymer ?
#
loop_
_entity_poly.entity_id
_entity_poly.type
_entity_poly.pdbx_seq_one_letter_code
_entity_poly.pdbx_strand_id
1 'polypeptide(L)'
;MVIIPFENQKECPVCGKIYSSDDNYCSEHSKLVELVYSNDLVKICPECGRKYPEDHNFCSKHSKLIKLVHIDELVKVCTDCGAEYPEDYNYCVRCDNDDPLTYISVTRVKDIKTHPNKFYTFKDYSNKFEEVSQLLSSENISKLDNFYLKKAQFDDILENIKTTYKEILNSLIEEYHIDFNSLKPLDKILLFSKSFVKTEYKEGGGDLGHFLFNEIYIDDRATDALQITTILHELSHFLLAEILEQVLSIILNTQKTDAIEAFVCYILANDSFNYLVDEYCAHTVEGRYALLGYQDYGSYTQALKEFKKEYSEDYIEVATGIGNTFACYIKDIMSSFIDENLREEIKGEFLKINDSPKFSELQYESSEKYEWERFSKAIQLILTRPLDNLLDNDIGKLEEYTVKFKKNNG
;
A
#
# COMPACT_ATOMS: atom_id res chain seq x y z
N MET A 1 -32.75 -0.76 16.07
CA MET A 1 -31.83 0.36 16.37
C MET A 1 -31.22 0.73 15.03
N VAL A 2 -31.59 1.85 14.43
CA VAL A 2 -31.03 2.29 13.13
C VAL A 2 -29.65 2.81 13.44
N ILE A 3 -28.60 2.14 12.94
CA ILE A 3 -27.22 2.64 13.03
C ILE A 3 -27.11 3.73 11.96
N ILE A 4 -27.04 4.99 12.39
CA ILE A 4 -26.83 6.13 11.50
C ILE A 4 -25.31 6.14 11.17
N PRO A 5 -24.91 6.18 9.87
CA PRO A 5 -23.50 6.28 9.50
C PRO A 5 -22.82 7.50 10.11
N PHE A 6 -21.57 7.37 10.51
CA PHE A 6 -20.80 8.45 11.18
C PHE A 6 -20.73 9.74 10.35
N GLU A 7 -20.71 9.66 9.03
CA GLU A 7 -20.61 10.80 8.09
C GLU A 7 -21.84 11.73 8.08
N ASN A 8 -22.97 11.27 8.64
CA ASN A 8 -24.23 12.02 8.66
C ASN A 8 -24.69 12.37 10.08
N GLN A 9 -23.80 12.33 11.07
CA GLN A 9 -24.14 12.68 12.45
C GLN A 9 -23.79 14.14 12.73
N LYS A 10 -24.71 14.81 13.41
CA LYS A 10 -24.47 16.14 13.98
C LYS A 10 -24.27 16.03 15.47
N GLU A 11 -23.41 16.87 16.00
CA GLU A 11 -23.10 16.93 17.43
C GLU A 11 -23.45 18.33 17.98
N CYS A 12 -23.95 18.37 19.19
CA CYS A 12 -24.14 19.63 19.89
C CYS A 12 -22.79 20.17 20.40
N PRO A 13 -22.31 21.33 19.95
CA PRO A 13 -21.04 21.88 20.38
C PRO A 13 -21.00 22.27 21.85
N VAL A 14 -22.18 22.31 22.54
CA VAL A 14 -22.30 22.68 23.94
C VAL A 14 -22.34 21.48 24.88
N CYS A 15 -23.04 20.38 24.55
CA CYS A 15 -23.17 19.21 25.43
C CYS A 15 -22.55 17.94 24.88
N GLY A 16 -22.14 17.91 23.61
CA GLY A 16 -21.56 16.72 22.97
C GLY A 16 -22.56 15.64 22.62
N LYS A 17 -23.88 15.90 22.71
CA LYS A 17 -24.90 14.91 22.35
C LYS A 17 -25.01 14.79 20.85
N ILE A 18 -25.06 13.55 20.37
CA ILE A 18 -25.13 13.19 18.95
C ILE A 18 -26.58 13.16 18.48
N TYR A 19 -26.83 13.66 17.29
CA TYR A 19 -28.13 13.80 16.64
C TYR A 19 -28.08 13.29 15.19
N SER A 20 -29.24 13.08 14.61
CA SER A 20 -29.38 12.78 13.18
C SER A 20 -29.01 13.99 12.32
N SER A 21 -28.63 13.77 11.05
CA SER A 21 -28.43 14.83 10.06
C SER A 21 -29.65 15.72 9.85
N ASP A 22 -30.85 15.20 10.11
CA ASP A 22 -32.10 15.92 9.92
C ASP A 22 -32.42 16.91 11.06
N ASP A 23 -31.76 16.75 12.21
CA ASP A 23 -31.90 17.65 13.33
C ASP A 23 -31.03 18.91 13.13
N ASN A 24 -31.56 20.06 13.46
CA ASN A 24 -30.83 21.33 13.33
C ASN A 24 -30.48 21.97 14.69
N TYR A 25 -31.17 21.60 15.74
CA TYR A 25 -30.98 22.19 17.06
C TYR A 25 -30.95 21.14 18.16
N CYS A 26 -30.14 21.39 19.18
CA CYS A 26 -30.03 20.54 20.36
C CYS A 26 -31.26 20.65 21.25
N SER A 27 -31.90 19.54 21.58
CA SER A 27 -33.07 19.48 22.46
C SER A 27 -32.78 19.62 23.95
N GLU A 28 -31.49 19.53 24.35
CA GLU A 28 -31.07 19.56 25.76
C GLU A 28 -30.90 21.00 26.32
N HIS A 29 -30.98 22.01 25.46
CA HIS A 29 -30.76 23.38 25.85
C HIS A 29 -32.03 24.21 25.74
N SER A 30 -32.24 25.10 26.76
CA SER A 30 -33.35 26.05 26.75
C SER A 30 -33.21 27.17 25.70
N LYS A 31 -31.98 27.38 25.21
CA LYS A 31 -31.67 28.25 24.07
C LYS A 31 -31.42 27.40 22.84
N LEU A 32 -31.77 27.90 21.66
CA LEU A 32 -31.47 27.26 20.40
C LEU A 32 -29.95 27.17 20.22
N VAL A 33 -29.43 25.95 20.32
CA VAL A 33 -28.03 25.63 20.01
C VAL A 33 -28.04 24.85 18.71
N GLU A 34 -27.48 25.44 17.69
CA GLU A 34 -27.35 24.81 16.36
C GLU A 34 -26.42 23.62 16.42
N LEU A 35 -26.77 22.53 15.75
CA LEU A 35 -25.98 21.31 15.65
C LEU A 35 -24.98 21.45 14.51
N VAL A 36 -23.77 20.93 14.73
CA VAL A 36 -22.67 20.98 13.78
C VAL A 36 -22.34 19.55 13.34
N TYR A 37 -21.98 19.34 12.07
CA TYR A 37 -21.51 18.03 11.66
C TYR A 37 -20.25 17.64 12.41
N SER A 38 -20.14 16.38 12.82
CA SER A 38 -19.03 15.91 13.64
C SER A 38 -17.67 16.12 12.95
N ASN A 39 -17.63 16.10 11.62
CA ASN A 39 -16.43 16.34 10.80
C ASN A 39 -16.00 17.82 10.78
N ASP A 40 -16.91 18.75 11.09
CA ASP A 40 -16.58 20.18 11.16
C ASP A 40 -16.01 20.60 12.53
N LEU A 41 -15.95 19.66 13.48
CA LEU A 41 -15.40 19.88 14.81
C LEU A 41 -13.89 19.61 14.80
N VAL A 42 -13.12 20.60 14.37
CA VAL A 42 -11.67 20.49 14.12
C VAL A 42 -10.79 21.06 15.23
N LYS A 43 -11.39 21.73 16.22
CA LYS A 43 -10.67 22.26 17.39
C LYS A 43 -11.12 21.58 18.69
N ILE A 44 -10.23 21.49 19.67
CA ILE A 44 -10.48 20.85 20.96
C ILE A 44 -9.97 21.71 22.10
N CYS A 45 -10.66 21.65 23.24
CA CYS A 45 -10.17 22.21 24.45
C CYS A 45 -9.23 21.20 25.15
N PRO A 46 -7.94 21.53 25.38
CA PRO A 46 -7.00 20.60 25.99
C PRO A 46 -7.38 20.24 27.45
N GLU A 47 -8.08 21.13 28.18
CA GLU A 47 -8.44 20.86 29.56
C GLU A 47 -9.68 19.96 29.73
N CYS A 48 -10.69 20.08 28.86
CA CYS A 48 -11.92 19.30 29.04
C CYS A 48 -12.28 18.38 27.88
N GLY A 49 -11.52 18.37 26.79
CA GLY A 49 -11.74 17.50 25.61
C GLY A 49 -12.95 17.86 24.77
N ARG A 50 -13.62 18.98 25.01
CA ARG A 50 -14.76 19.40 24.20
C ARG A 50 -14.26 19.87 22.82
N LYS A 51 -14.91 19.41 21.77
CA LYS A 51 -14.63 19.77 20.39
C LYS A 51 -15.42 21.01 19.96
N TYR A 52 -14.88 21.75 19.01
CA TYR A 52 -15.43 23.02 18.51
C TYR A 52 -15.20 23.15 16.99
N PRO A 53 -16.08 23.90 16.30
CA PRO A 53 -15.85 24.31 14.93
C PRO A 53 -14.66 25.26 14.76
N GLU A 54 -14.22 25.46 13.53
CA GLU A 54 -13.05 26.26 13.15
C GLU A 54 -13.12 27.73 13.61
N ASP A 55 -14.31 28.32 13.63
CA ASP A 55 -14.54 29.73 13.99
C ASP A 55 -14.46 30.00 15.49
N HIS A 56 -14.40 28.98 16.34
CA HIS A 56 -14.22 29.12 17.77
C HIS A 56 -12.76 29.20 18.17
N ASN A 57 -12.42 30.12 19.06
CA ASN A 57 -11.04 30.30 19.54
C ASN A 57 -10.87 29.97 21.03
N PHE A 58 -11.94 29.94 21.79
CA PHE A 58 -11.91 29.70 23.23
C PHE A 58 -12.99 28.73 23.70
N CYS A 59 -12.66 27.93 24.70
CA CYS A 59 -13.61 27.00 25.30
C CYS A 59 -14.71 27.73 26.09
N SER A 60 -15.97 27.46 25.76
CA SER A 60 -17.14 28.05 26.41
C SER A 60 -17.47 27.43 27.79
N LYS A 61 -16.83 26.28 28.13
CA LYS A 61 -17.10 25.55 29.39
C LYS A 61 -16.38 26.14 30.58
N HIS A 62 -15.22 26.76 30.34
CA HIS A 62 -14.38 27.30 31.42
C HIS A 62 -14.62 28.76 31.63
N SER A 63 -14.56 29.20 32.91
CA SER A 63 -14.61 30.62 33.27
C SER A 63 -13.34 31.37 32.88
N LYS A 64 -12.23 30.66 32.70
CA LYS A 64 -10.98 31.16 32.14
C LYS A 64 -11.01 31.04 30.62
N LEU A 65 -10.36 31.96 29.93
CA LEU A 65 -10.18 31.89 28.48
C LEU A 65 -9.15 30.79 28.12
N ILE A 66 -9.63 29.55 27.98
CA ILE A 66 -8.82 28.45 27.51
C ILE A 66 -8.83 28.47 25.98
N LYS A 67 -7.68 28.74 25.39
CA LYS A 67 -7.51 28.69 23.92
C LYS A 67 -7.74 27.30 23.41
N LEU A 68 -8.51 27.17 22.32
CA LEU A 68 -8.70 25.94 21.61
C LEU A 68 -7.49 25.67 20.71
N VAL A 69 -7.17 24.41 20.54
CA VAL A 69 -6.11 23.93 19.64
C VAL A 69 -6.72 23.08 18.55
N HIS A 70 -6.12 23.05 17.37
CA HIS A 70 -6.54 22.14 16.34
C HIS A 70 -6.27 20.69 16.75
N ILE A 71 -7.14 19.78 16.34
CA ILE A 71 -7.00 18.35 16.68
C ILE A 71 -5.70 17.78 16.09
N ASP A 72 -5.26 18.28 14.95
CA ASP A 72 -4.01 17.91 14.28
C ASP A 72 -2.74 18.51 14.94
N GLU A 73 -2.88 19.47 15.86
CA GLU A 73 -1.77 20.00 16.68
C GLU A 73 -1.52 19.18 17.96
N LEU A 74 -2.34 18.15 18.24
CA LEU A 74 -2.19 17.30 19.42
C LEU A 74 -1.08 16.29 19.18
N VAL A 75 0.01 16.41 19.91
CA VAL A 75 1.23 15.60 19.71
C VAL A 75 1.67 14.85 20.96
N LYS A 76 1.01 15.03 22.09
CA LYS A 76 1.31 14.33 23.36
C LYS A 76 0.06 13.70 23.94
N VAL A 77 0.21 12.58 24.65
CA VAL A 77 -0.87 11.84 25.32
C VAL A 77 -0.53 11.56 26.77
N CYS A 78 -1.56 11.58 27.59
CA CYS A 78 -1.47 11.06 28.95
C CYS A 78 -1.67 9.54 28.93
N THR A 79 -0.72 8.78 29.44
CA THR A 79 -0.77 7.31 29.50
C THR A 79 -1.88 6.79 30.40
N ASP A 80 -2.31 7.57 31.40
CA ASP A 80 -3.32 7.15 32.38
C ASP A 80 -4.75 7.37 31.89
N CYS A 81 -5.04 8.53 31.26
CA CYS A 81 -6.40 8.87 30.88
C CYS A 81 -6.63 9.00 29.36
N GLY A 82 -5.58 8.81 28.54
CA GLY A 82 -5.67 8.95 27.10
C GLY A 82 -5.97 10.36 26.58
N ALA A 83 -5.84 11.40 27.42
CA ALA A 83 -6.07 12.76 27.00
C ALA A 83 -4.90 13.27 26.14
N GLU A 84 -5.22 13.89 25.03
CA GLU A 84 -4.24 14.38 24.05
C GLU A 84 -3.98 15.86 24.23
N TYR A 85 -2.74 16.31 23.99
CA TYR A 85 -2.25 17.64 24.25
C TYR A 85 -1.33 18.16 23.15
N PRO A 86 -1.28 19.49 22.92
CA PRO A 86 -0.29 20.10 22.04
C PRO A 86 1.12 20.05 22.68
N GLU A 87 2.14 20.39 21.88
CA GLU A 87 3.55 20.22 22.22
C GLU A 87 4.00 21.01 23.47
N ASP A 88 3.38 22.16 23.74
CA ASP A 88 3.69 23.04 24.86
C ASP A 88 3.21 22.51 26.23
N TYR A 89 2.40 21.45 26.25
CA TYR A 89 2.00 20.78 27.49
C TYR A 89 3.02 19.69 27.88
N ASN A 90 3.44 19.68 29.14
CA ASN A 90 4.36 18.69 29.68
C ASN A 90 3.69 17.69 30.63
N TYR A 91 2.55 18.06 31.21
CA TYR A 91 1.82 17.22 32.16
C TYR A 91 0.33 17.22 31.86
N CYS A 92 -0.35 16.14 32.26
CA CYS A 92 -1.78 16.01 32.10
C CYS A 92 -2.53 16.99 33.04
N VAL A 93 -3.37 17.84 32.47
CA VAL A 93 -4.23 18.76 33.30
C VAL A 93 -5.57 18.13 33.67
N ARG A 94 -5.83 16.87 33.26
CA ARG A 94 -7.05 16.14 33.62
C ARG A 94 -6.85 15.10 34.71
N CYS A 95 -5.64 14.59 34.86
CA CYS A 95 -5.23 13.71 35.94
C CYS A 95 -4.34 14.47 36.92
N ASP A 96 -4.48 14.23 38.22
CA ASP A 96 -3.49 14.68 39.22
C ASP A 96 -2.25 13.74 39.18
N ASN A 97 -1.68 13.51 38.00
CA ASN A 97 -0.50 12.71 37.82
C ASN A 97 0.67 13.61 37.39
N ASP A 98 1.77 13.47 38.13
CA ASP A 98 3.02 14.21 37.86
C ASP A 98 3.89 13.54 36.79
N ASP A 99 3.40 12.42 36.17
CA ASP A 99 4.12 11.77 35.07
C ASP A 99 4.07 12.66 33.82
N PRO A 100 5.21 12.85 33.16
CA PRO A 100 5.26 13.66 31.94
C PRO A 100 4.44 13.02 30.83
N LEU A 101 3.77 13.89 30.05
CA LEU A 101 3.08 13.44 28.83
C LEU A 101 4.07 12.80 27.87
N THR A 102 3.68 11.66 27.35
CA THR A 102 4.43 11.00 26.27
C THR A 102 3.99 11.59 24.94
N TYR A 103 4.93 11.72 24.00
CA TYR A 103 4.53 12.08 22.65
C TYR A 103 3.58 11.00 22.13
N ILE A 104 2.41 11.42 21.68
CA ILE A 104 1.66 10.61 20.75
C ILE A 104 2.63 10.45 19.59
N SER A 105 2.85 9.26 19.13
CA SER A 105 3.57 9.09 17.87
C SER A 105 2.66 9.56 16.73
N VAL A 106 2.53 10.87 16.64
CA VAL A 106 1.75 11.55 15.60
C VAL A 106 2.67 11.99 14.47
N THR A 107 3.63 11.17 14.18
CA THR A 107 4.02 11.09 12.80
C THR A 107 2.88 10.32 12.17
N ARG A 108 1.93 11.03 11.54
CA ARG A 108 0.92 10.33 10.74
C ARG A 108 1.69 9.38 9.86
N VAL A 109 1.31 8.12 9.83
CA VAL A 109 2.02 7.13 9.01
C VAL A 109 2.14 7.62 7.57
N LYS A 110 1.19 8.46 7.11
CA LYS A 110 1.24 9.18 5.83
C LYS A 110 2.51 10.01 5.65
N ASP A 111 2.99 10.67 6.69
CA ASP A 111 4.10 11.63 6.65
C ASP A 111 5.48 10.98 6.85
N ILE A 112 5.51 9.70 7.22
CA ILE A 112 6.75 8.94 7.35
C ILE A 112 7.44 8.87 5.99
N LYS A 113 8.64 9.43 5.94
CA LYS A 113 9.51 9.30 4.78
C LYS A 113 10.14 7.91 4.79
N THR A 114 9.93 7.19 3.73
CA THR A 114 10.58 5.90 3.50
C THR A 114 12.10 6.07 3.44
N HIS A 115 12.82 5.04 3.82
CA HIS A 115 14.27 5.06 3.97
C HIS A 115 14.95 5.43 2.64
N PRO A 116 15.83 6.45 2.60
CA PRO A 116 16.37 7.02 1.35
C PRO A 116 17.25 6.05 0.55
N ASN A 117 17.68 4.93 1.14
CA ASN A 117 18.65 4.03 0.51
C ASN A 117 18.06 3.00 -0.47
N LYS A 118 16.74 3.04 -0.76
CA LYS A 118 16.07 2.06 -1.61
C LYS A 118 15.31 2.64 -2.80
N PHE A 119 15.35 3.95 -3.01
CA PHE A 119 14.49 4.60 -4.00
C PHE A 119 15.30 5.13 -5.15
N TYR A 120 15.08 4.51 -6.28
CA TYR A 120 15.56 4.98 -7.55
C TYR A 120 14.44 5.73 -8.25
N THR A 121 14.70 6.97 -8.62
CA THR A 121 13.76 7.70 -9.46
C THR A 121 13.85 7.16 -10.89
N PHE A 122 12.77 7.32 -11.66
CA PHE A 122 12.78 7.01 -13.08
C PHE A 122 13.99 7.62 -13.83
N LYS A 123 14.45 8.80 -13.40
CA LYS A 123 15.64 9.46 -13.95
C LYS A 123 16.90 8.62 -13.74
N ASP A 124 16.98 7.91 -12.63
CA ASP A 124 18.14 7.05 -12.32
C ASP A 124 18.16 5.83 -13.24
N TYR A 125 17.00 5.21 -13.51
CA TYR A 125 16.90 4.13 -14.50
C TYR A 125 17.22 4.58 -15.91
N SER A 126 16.78 5.77 -16.33
CA SER A 126 17.04 6.27 -17.68
C SER A 126 18.53 6.55 -17.96
N ASN A 127 19.34 6.70 -16.94
CA ASN A 127 20.78 6.89 -17.06
C ASN A 127 21.58 5.58 -17.06
N LYS A 128 20.91 4.43 -16.87
CA LYS A 128 21.54 3.13 -16.67
C LYS A 128 21.47 2.19 -17.90
N PHE A 129 21.12 2.69 -19.07
CA PHE A 129 20.99 1.87 -20.29
C PHE A 129 22.27 1.11 -20.67
N GLU A 130 23.41 1.73 -20.48
CA GLU A 130 24.69 1.09 -20.77
C GLU A 130 24.93 -0.12 -19.86
N GLU A 131 24.53 -0.02 -18.59
CA GLU A 131 24.62 -1.12 -17.61
C GLU A 131 23.62 -2.25 -17.94
N VAL A 132 22.39 -1.93 -18.35
CA VAL A 132 21.41 -2.93 -18.81
C VAL A 132 21.92 -3.64 -20.06
N SER A 133 22.53 -2.92 -21.00
CA SER A 133 23.15 -3.50 -22.18
C SER A 133 24.26 -4.50 -21.83
N GLN A 134 25.04 -4.22 -20.80
CA GLN A 134 26.07 -5.13 -20.29
C GLN A 134 25.45 -6.38 -19.64
N LEU A 135 24.29 -6.27 -18.99
CA LEU A 135 23.56 -7.43 -18.47
C LEU A 135 23.10 -8.39 -19.59
N LEU A 136 22.81 -7.86 -20.77
CA LEU A 136 22.37 -8.62 -21.95
C LEU A 136 23.56 -9.15 -22.79
N SER A 137 24.77 -9.24 -22.25
CA SER A 137 25.90 -9.86 -22.91
C SER A 137 25.59 -11.33 -23.28
N SER A 138 26.21 -11.83 -24.37
CA SER A 138 26.01 -13.21 -24.81
C SER A 138 26.32 -14.24 -23.72
N GLU A 139 27.28 -13.93 -22.83
CA GLU A 139 27.59 -14.79 -21.69
C GLU A 139 26.43 -14.85 -20.69
N ASN A 140 25.85 -13.72 -20.34
CA ASN A 140 24.76 -13.64 -19.38
C ASN A 140 23.47 -14.25 -19.94
N ILE A 141 23.19 -14.03 -21.24
CA ILE A 141 22.06 -14.70 -21.93
C ILE A 141 22.24 -16.21 -21.86
N SER A 142 23.44 -16.72 -22.14
CA SER A 142 23.71 -18.16 -22.00
C SER A 142 23.54 -18.67 -20.57
N LYS A 143 23.81 -17.86 -19.55
CA LYS A 143 23.53 -18.22 -18.14
C LYS A 143 22.03 -18.33 -17.90
N LEU A 144 21.25 -17.38 -18.41
CA LEU A 144 19.79 -17.39 -18.30
C LEU A 144 19.14 -18.59 -18.99
N ASP A 145 19.59 -18.93 -20.20
CA ASP A 145 19.08 -20.07 -21.00
C ASP A 145 19.36 -21.43 -20.34
N ASN A 146 20.48 -21.55 -19.64
CA ASN A 146 20.92 -22.81 -19.04
C ASN A 146 20.73 -22.88 -17.53
N PHE A 147 20.01 -21.92 -16.96
CA PHE A 147 19.84 -21.83 -15.53
C PHE A 147 18.86 -22.86 -14.95
N TYR A 148 19.20 -23.38 -13.79
CA TYR A 148 18.30 -24.17 -12.96
C TYR A 148 18.33 -23.62 -11.53
N LEU A 149 17.22 -23.00 -11.12
CA LEU A 149 17.03 -22.50 -9.76
C LEU A 149 16.73 -23.67 -8.81
N LYS A 150 17.55 -23.85 -7.81
CA LYS A 150 17.27 -24.84 -6.77
C LYS A 150 16.22 -24.30 -5.80
N LYS A 151 15.33 -25.19 -5.34
CA LYS A 151 14.28 -24.82 -4.38
C LYS A 151 14.85 -24.13 -3.14
N ALA A 152 15.96 -24.66 -2.58
CA ALA A 152 16.61 -24.06 -1.41
C ALA A 152 17.08 -22.61 -1.64
N GLN A 153 17.63 -22.32 -2.84
CA GLN A 153 18.06 -20.94 -3.17
C GLN A 153 16.85 -19.99 -3.25
N PHE A 154 15.73 -20.48 -3.76
CA PHE A 154 14.49 -19.69 -3.80
C PHE A 154 13.91 -19.48 -2.41
N ASP A 155 13.93 -20.50 -1.55
CA ASP A 155 13.49 -20.37 -0.16
C ASP A 155 14.37 -19.39 0.61
N ASP A 156 15.69 -19.38 0.37
CA ASP A 156 16.62 -18.41 0.93
C ASP A 156 16.29 -16.97 0.48
N ILE A 157 15.89 -16.78 -0.80
CA ILE A 157 15.41 -15.48 -1.30
C ILE A 157 14.19 -15.03 -0.51
N LEU A 158 13.19 -15.88 -0.35
CA LEU A 158 11.96 -15.50 0.37
C LEU A 158 12.23 -15.14 1.83
N GLU A 159 13.09 -15.91 2.51
CA GLU A 159 13.46 -15.63 3.89
C GLU A 159 14.30 -14.35 4.01
N ASN A 160 15.19 -14.08 3.05
CA ASN A 160 15.93 -12.83 2.99
C ASN A 160 15.01 -11.62 2.83
N ILE A 161 14.03 -11.70 1.92
CA ILE A 161 13.01 -10.66 1.74
C ILE A 161 12.26 -10.42 3.06
N LYS A 162 11.73 -11.47 3.69
CA LYS A 162 11.00 -11.35 4.97
C LYS A 162 11.85 -10.70 6.05
N THR A 163 13.09 -11.14 6.21
CA THR A 163 14.00 -10.65 7.26
C THR A 163 14.34 -9.19 7.03
N THR A 164 14.79 -8.84 5.82
CA THR A 164 15.19 -7.47 5.46
C THR A 164 14.07 -6.48 5.72
N TYR A 165 12.86 -6.79 5.26
CA TYR A 165 11.74 -5.85 5.39
C TYR A 165 11.15 -5.80 6.81
N LYS A 166 11.26 -6.88 7.59
CA LYS A 166 10.96 -6.83 9.04
C LYS A 166 11.93 -5.93 9.80
N GLU A 167 13.22 -6.00 9.49
CA GLU A 167 14.21 -5.11 10.10
C GLU A 167 13.92 -3.65 9.76
N ILE A 168 13.55 -3.34 8.52
CA ILE A 168 13.18 -1.99 8.11
C ILE A 168 11.90 -1.53 8.82
N LEU A 169 10.86 -2.37 8.86
CA LEU A 169 9.63 -2.05 9.58
C LEU A 169 9.88 -1.75 11.06
N ASN A 170 10.67 -2.59 11.72
CA ASN A 170 11.03 -2.37 13.12
C ASN A 170 11.84 -1.06 13.30
N SER A 171 12.77 -0.79 12.39
CA SER A 171 13.53 0.47 12.42
C SER A 171 12.62 1.69 12.26
N LEU A 172 11.61 1.64 11.38
CA LEU A 172 10.62 2.71 11.24
C LEU A 172 9.78 2.87 12.51
N ILE A 173 9.34 1.77 13.12
CA ILE A 173 8.59 1.79 14.37
C ILE A 173 9.40 2.43 15.49
N GLU A 174 10.68 2.09 15.61
CA GLU A 174 11.58 2.65 16.64
C GLU A 174 11.92 4.11 16.37
N GLU A 175 12.29 4.46 15.13
CA GLU A 175 12.68 5.82 14.73
C GLU A 175 11.56 6.82 14.97
N TYR A 176 10.33 6.45 14.63
CA TYR A 176 9.16 7.33 14.76
C TYR A 176 8.36 7.07 16.04
N HIS A 177 8.86 6.25 16.97
CA HIS A 177 8.23 5.90 18.24
C HIS A 177 6.76 5.46 18.10
N ILE A 178 6.48 4.60 17.12
CA ILE A 178 5.12 4.18 16.77
C ILE A 178 4.62 3.08 17.72
N ASP A 179 3.47 3.28 18.34
CA ASP A 179 2.72 2.18 18.94
C ASP A 179 1.91 1.46 17.84
N PHE A 180 2.53 0.47 17.22
CA PHE A 180 1.93 -0.29 16.12
C PHE A 180 0.57 -0.91 16.47
N ASN A 181 0.39 -1.32 17.73
CA ASN A 181 -0.87 -1.95 18.16
C ASN A 181 -2.04 -0.97 18.22
N SER A 182 -1.78 0.31 18.47
CA SER A 182 -2.81 1.35 18.51
C SER A 182 -3.22 1.87 17.12
N LEU A 183 -2.46 1.55 16.07
CA LEU A 183 -2.75 2.00 14.72
C LEU A 183 -4.03 1.38 14.16
N LYS A 184 -4.73 2.15 13.32
CA LYS A 184 -5.83 1.64 12.48
C LYS A 184 -5.29 0.65 11.43
N PRO A 185 -6.12 -0.26 10.90
CA PRO A 185 -5.70 -1.21 9.87
C PRO A 185 -5.02 -0.54 8.66
N LEU A 186 -5.57 0.57 8.16
CA LEU A 186 -4.96 1.32 7.05
C LEU A 186 -3.55 1.82 7.39
N ASP A 187 -3.34 2.39 8.56
CA ASP A 187 -2.04 2.90 8.99
C ASP A 187 -1.03 1.76 9.17
N LYS A 188 -1.46 0.59 9.69
CA LYS A 188 -0.62 -0.62 9.79
C LYS A 188 -0.16 -1.08 8.40
N ILE A 189 -1.09 -1.15 7.44
CA ILE A 189 -0.79 -1.58 6.06
C ILE A 189 0.06 -0.54 5.32
N LEU A 190 -0.21 0.75 5.53
CA LEU A 190 0.60 1.82 4.95
C LEU A 190 2.03 1.80 5.49
N LEU A 191 2.21 1.61 6.80
CA LEU A 191 3.54 1.50 7.41
C LEU A 191 4.28 0.25 6.91
N PHE A 192 3.56 -0.86 6.79
CA PHE A 192 4.07 -2.08 6.19
C PHE A 192 4.53 -1.83 4.74
N SER A 193 3.69 -1.23 3.90
CA SER A 193 4.06 -0.87 2.52
C SER A 193 5.29 0.04 2.47
N LYS A 194 5.35 1.05 3.34
CA LYS A 194 6.50 1.97 3.43
C LYS A 194 7.80 1.31 3.88
N SER A 195 7.75 0.16 4.52
CA SER A 195 8.96 -0.62 4.81
C SER A 195 9.52 -1.33 3.58
N PHE A 196 8.72 -1.57 2.55
CA PHE A 196 9.12 -2.21 1.30
C PHE A 196 9.48 -1.18 0.23
N VAL A 197 8.62 -0.19 0.04
CA VAL A 197 8.64 0.68 -1.13
C VAL A 197 8.12 2.08 -0.77
N LYS A 198 8.52 3.08 -1.53
CA LYS A 198 7.99 4.42 -1.38
C LYS A 198 6.49 4.40 -1.68
N THR A 199 5.68 4.80 -0.70
CA THR A 199 4.22 4.82 -0.82
C THR A 199 3.73 6.22 -0.51
N GLU A 200 3.10 6.87 -1.48
CA GLU A 200 2.63 8.25 -1.42
C GLU A 200 1.18 8.37 -1.88
N TYR A 201 0.53 9.42 -1.40
CA TYR A 201 -0.81 9.79 -1.83
C TYR A 201 -0.74 10.78 -2.98
N LYS A 202 -1.58 10.57 -3.99
CA LYS A 202 -1.69 11.45 -5.15
C LYS A 202 -3.16 11.80 -5.36
N GLU A 203 -3.48 13.09 -5.39
CA GLU A 203 -4.81 13.54 -5.75
C GLU A 203 -5.07 13.35 -7.24
N GLY A 204 -6.17 12.65 -7.56
CA GLY A 204 -6.86 12.73 -8.84
C GLY A 204 -6.14 12.20 -10.08
N GLY A 205 -6.12 10.88 -10.27
CA GLY A 205 -5.66 10.27 -11.51
C GLY A 205 -6.72 9.44 -12.25
N GLY A 206 -7.86 9.17 -11.63
CA GLY A 206 -8.88 8.25 -12.17
C GLY A 206 -8.69 6.81 -11.73
N ASP A 207 -7.48 6.43 -11.33
CA ASP A 207 -7.15 5.10 -10.81
C ASP A 207 -7.06 5.13 -9.28
N LEU A 208 -7.41 4.02 -8.62
CA LEU A 208 -7.34 3.90 -7.16
C LEU A 208 -5.88 3.90 -6.66
N GLY A 209 -4.96 3.41 -7.47
CA GLY A 209 -3.53 3.40 -7.23
C GLY A 209 -2.76 2.82 -8.41
N HIS A 210 -1.45 2.89 -8.35
CA HIS A 210 -0.56 2.22 -9.29
C HIS A 210 0.85 2.05 -8.72
N PHE A 211 1.49 0.96 -9.08
CA PHE A 211 2.91 0.71 -8.84
C PHE A 211 3.74 1.17 -10.03
N LEU A 212 4.81 1.87 -9.74
CA LEU A 212 5.65 2.44 -10.76
C LEU A 212 7.09 2.61 -10.27
N PHE A 213 8.05 1.85 -10.83
CA PHE A 213 9.48 1.98 -10.50
C PHE A 213 9.77 2.16 -9.01
N ASN A 214 9.40 1.19 -8.18
CA ASN A 214 9.60 1.25 -6.73
C ASN A 214 8.84 2.40 -6.03
N GLU A 215 7.79 2.91 -6.64
CA GLU A 215 6.87 3.85 -6.00
C GLU A 215 5.43 3.35 -6.12
N ILE A 216 4.70 3.37 -5.01
CA ILE A 216 3.27 3.13 -4.97
C ILE A 216 2.55 4.45 -4.76
N TYR A 217 1.59 4.74 -5.63
CA TYR A 217 0.70 5.90 -5.51
C TYR A 217 -0.72 5.43 -5.20
N ILE A 218 -1.40 6.14 -4.31
CA ILE A 218 -2.75 5.79 -3.84
C ILE A 218 -3.63 7.04 -3.90
N ASP A 219 -4.88 6.88 -4.32
CA ASP A 219 -5.89 7.93 -4.23
C ASP A 219 -6.45 7.99 -2.80
N ASP A 220 -6.25 9.10 -2.10
CA ASP A 220 -6.70 9.29 -0.72
C ASP A 220 -8.21 9.53 -0.57
N ARG A 221 -8.94 9.67 -1.69
CA ARG A 221 -10.40 9.81 -1.71
C ARG A 221 -11.13 8.46 -1.60
N ALA A 222 -10.42 7.35 -1.79
CA ALA A 222 -10.99 6.02 -1.61
C ALA A 222 -11.25 5.74 -0.11
N THR A 223 -12.20 4.85 0.18
CA THR A 223 -12.43 4.37 1.55
C THR A 223 -11.20 3.62 2.09
N ASP A 224 -11.04 3.57 3.41
CA ASP A 224 -9.92 2.87 4.05
C ASP A 224 -9.77 1.43 3.54
N ALA A 225 -10.87 0.69 3.37
CA ALA A 225 -10.85 -0.67 2.85
C ALA A 225 -10.29 -0.76 1.43
N LEU A 226 -10.71 0.15 0.53
CA LEU A 226 -10.22 0.19 -0.85
C LEU A 226 -8.75 0.64 -0.90
N GLN A 227 -8.35 1.61 -0.08
CA GLN A 227 -6.94 2.00 0.01
C GLN A 227 -6.08 0.82 0.46
N ILE A 228 -6.50 0.07 1.48
CA ILE A 228 -5.79 -1.11 1.98
C ILE A 228 -5.59 -2.14 0.86
N THR A 229 -6.66 -2.52 0.16
CA THR A 229 -6.55 -3.54 -0.90
C THR A 229 -5.75 -3.05 -2.09
N THR A 230 -5.86 -1.77 -2.45
CA THR A 230 -5.01 -1.16 -3.47
C THR A 230 -3.53 -1.21 -3.07
N ILE A 231 -3.19 -0.84 -1.82
CA ILE A 231 -1.80 -0.95 -1.33
C ILE A 231 -1.29 -2.38 -1.46
N LEU A 232 -2.08 -3.37 -1.07
CA LEU A 232 -1.69 -4.78 -1.11
C LEU A 232 -1.59 -5.31 -2.55
N HIS A 233 -2.42 -4.82 -3.45
CA HIS A 233 -2.33 -5.10 -4.87
C HIS A 233 -1.02 -4.57 -5.46
N GLU A 234 -0.75 -3.27 -5.30
CA GLU A 234 0.45 -2.63 -5.82
C GLU A 234 1.75 -3.18 -5.18
N LEU A 235 1.69 -3.51 -3.89
CA LEU A 235 2.80 -4.16 -3.20
C LEU A 235 3.08 -5.56 -3.74
N SER A 236 2.09 -6.23 -4.33
CA SER A 236 2.27 -7.54 -4.96
C SER A 236 3.09 -7.44 -6.23
N HIS A 237 2.90 -6.40 -7.04
CA HIS A 237 3.76 -6.10 -8.19
C HIS A 237 5.20 -5.87 -7.76
N PHE A 238 5.39 -5.06 -6.71
CA PHE A 238 6.73 -4.83 -6.15
C PHE A 238 7.39 -6.14 -5.68
N LEU A 239 6.68 -6.99 -4.94
CA LEU A 239 7.23 -8.24 -4.42
C LEU A 239 7.54 -9.25 -5.52
N LEU A 240 6.74 -9.29 -6.59
CA LEU A 240 7.05 -10.11 -7.75
C LEU A 240 8.34 -9.64 -8.43
N ALA A 241 8.48 -8.33 -8.65
CA ALA A 241 9.70 -7.75 -9.19
C ALA A 241 10.90 -8.05 -8.28
N GLU A 242 10.79 -7.82 -6.98
CA GLU A 242 11.85 -8.08 -5.99
C GLU A 242 12.32 -9.54 -6.01
N ILE A 243 11.40 -10.51 -6.10
CA ILE A 243 11.73 -11.93 -6.23
C ILE A 243 12.53 -12.19 -7.51
N LEU A 244 12.07 -11.66 -8.64
CA LEU A 244 12.74 -11.85 -9.94
C LEU A 244 14.12 -11.19 -9.98
N GLU A 245 14.28 -10.02 -9.38
CA GLU A 245 15.56 -9.32 -9.26
C GLU A 245 16.58 -10.11 -8.44
N GLN A 246 16.16 -10.69 -7.31
CA GLN A 246 17.03 -11.54 -6.51
C GLN A 246 17.39 -12.85 -7.23
N VAL A 247 16.43 -13.46 -7.93
CA VAL A 247 16.69 -14.63 -8.79
C VAL A 247 17.73 -14.27 -9.87
N LEU A 248 17.51 -13.15 -10.56
CA LEU A 248 18.43 -12.69 -11.61
C LEU A 248 19.84 -12.41 -11.07
N SER A 249 19.92 -11.79 -9.89
CA SER A 249 21.20 -11.55 -9.21
C SER A 249 21.98 -12.85 -8.92
N ILE A 250 21.27 -13.91 -8.51
CA ILE A 250 21.87 -15.23 -8.29
C ILE A 250 22.35 -15.85 -9.62
N ILE A 251 21.52 -15.78 -10.66
CA ILE A 251 21.87 -16.33 -11.99
C ILE A 251 23.14 -15.66 -12.55
N LEU A 252 23.18 -14.34 -12.46
CA LEU A 252 24.27 -13.53 -12.98
C LEU A 252 25.50 -13.50 -12.04
N ASN A 253 25.35 -14.05 -10.82
CA ASN A 253 26.36 -14.01 -9.77
C ASN A 253 26.84 -12.58 -9.48
N THR A 254 25.91 -11.68 -9.27
CA THR A 254 26.15 -10.26 -8.98
C THR A 254 25.26 -9.78 -7.84
N GLN A 255 25.59 -8.62 -7.31
CA GLN A 255 24.69 -7.94 -6.38
C GLN A 255 23.53 -7.31 -7.15
N LYS A 256 22.40 -7.08 -6.47
CA LYS A 256 21.28 -6.32 -7.01
C LYS A 256 21.76 -4.90 -7.37
N THR A 257 21.50 -4.48 -8.61
CA THR A 257 21.87 -3.17 -9.17
C THR A 257 20.64 -2.52 -9.80
N ASP A 258 20.68 -1.22 -10.00
CA ASP A 258 19.63 -0.47 -10.71
C ASP A 258 19.37 -1.03 -12.12
N ALA A 259 20.42 -1.59 -12.76
CA ALA A 259 20.27 -2.22 -14.07
C ALA A 259 19.44 -3.51 -14.00
N ILE A 260 19.59 -4.31 -12.94
CA ILE A 260 18.75 -5.50 -12.69
C ILE A 260 17.31 -5.09 -12.45
N GLU A 261 17.07 -4.07 -11.62
CA GLU A 261 15.74 -3.55 -11.36
C GLU A 261 15.08 -3.03 -12.63
N ALA A 262 15.78 -2.19 -13.39
CA ALA A 262 15.28 -1.66 -14.66
C ALA A 262 14.96 -2.78 -15.67
N PHE A 263 15.80 -3.81 -15.73
CA PHE A 263 15.57 -4.96 -16.61
C PHE A 263 14.33 -5.76 -16.19
N VAL A 264 14.15 -6.04 -14.92
CA VAL A 264 12.95 -6.75 -14.42
C VAL A 264 11.69 -5.95 -14.67
N CYS A 265 11.69 -4.65 -14.38
CA CYS A 265 10.56 -3.77 -14.71
C CYS A 265 10.24 -3.82 -16.22
N TYR A 266 11.27 -3.81 -17.07
CA TYR A 266 11.09 -3.93 -18.51
C TYR A 266 10.43 -5.25 -18.91
N ILE A 267 10.91 -6.39 -18.42
CA ILE A 267 10.38 -7.71 -18.83
C ILE A 267 8.94 -7.94 -18.33
N LEU A 268 8.56 -7.37 -17.20
CA LEU A 268 7.18 -7.46 -16.71
C LEU A 268 6.23 -6.59 -17.54
N ALA A 269 6.65 -5.40 -17.96
CA ALA A 269 5.79 -4.44 -18.65
C ALA A 269 5.73 -4.59 -20.18
N ASN A 270 6.73 -5.19 -20.82
CA ASN A 270 6.82 -5.24 -22.28
C ASN A 270 6.42 -6.56 -22.94
N ASP A 271 6.14 -7.58 -22.15
CA ASP A 271 5.63 -8.86 -22.67
C ASP A 271 4.21 -9.07 -22.13
N SER A 272 3.24 -9.24 -23.01
CA SER A 272 1.83 -9.36 -22.60
C SER A 272 1.57 -10.66 -21.81
N PHE A 273 2.41 -11.69 -21.96
CA PHE A 273 2.35 -12.88 -21.12
C PHE A 273 2.79 -12.58 -19.70
N ASN A 274 3.93 -11.91 -19.54
CA ASN A 274 4.45 -11.54 -18.23
C ASN A 274 3.53 -10.53 -17.53
N TYR A 275 2.95 -9.60 -18.28
CA TYR A 275 1.96 -8.65 -17.77
C TYR A 275 0.71 -9.38 -17.24
N LEU A 276 0.21 -10.40 -17.94
CA LEU A 276 -0.90 -11.21 -17.46
C LEU A 276 -0.54 -12.01 -16.19
N VAL A 277 0.68 -12.56 -16.12
CA VAL A 277 1.18 -13.26 -14.91
C VAL A 277 1.20 -12.31 -13.71
N ASP A 278 1.70 -11.10 -13.90
CA ASP A 278 1.86 -10.08 -12.86
C ASP A 278 0.49 -9.61 -12.33
N GLU A 279 -0.41 -9.19 -13.21
CA GLU A 279 -1.76 -8.77 -12.84
C GLU A 279 -2.58 -9.88 -12.16
N TYR A 280 -2.48 -11.11 -12.68
CA TYR A 280 -3.16 -12.25 -12.06
C TYR A 280 -2.61 -12.54 -10.67
N CYS A 281 -1.29 -12.42 -10.50
CA CYS A 281 -0.63 -12.56 -9.21
C CYS A 281 -1.16 -11.52 -8.21
N ALA A 282 -1.15 -10.24 -8.59
CA ALA A 282 -1.58 -9.15 -7.73
C ALA A 282 -3.05 -9.29 -7.29
N HIS A 283 -3.97 -9.56 -8.23
CA HIS A 283 -5.39 -9.81 -7.90
C HIS A 283 -5.61 -11.04 -7.02
N THR A 284 -4.81 -12.10 -7.22
CA THR A 284 -4.89 -13.30 -6.39
C THR A 284 -4.41 -13.05 -4.96
N VAL A 285 -3.43 -12.17 -4.76
CA VAL A 285 -2.99 -11.73 -3.43
C VAL A 285 -4.03 -10.82 -2.78
N GLU A 286 -4.50 -9.80 -3.51
CA GLU A 286 -5.55 -8.89 -3.07
C GLU A 286 -6.80 -9.64 -2.58
N GLY A 287 -7.23 -10.68 -3.31
CA GLY A 287 -8.40 -11.50 -2.98
C GLY A 287 -8.33 -12.23 -1.64
N ARG A 288 -7.15 -12.32 -1.04
CA ARG A 288 -7.02 -12.84 0.34
C ARG A 288 -7.57 -11.86 1.39
N TYR A 289 -7.53 -10.57 1.08
CA TYR A 289 -7.82 -9.48 2.02
C TYR A 289 -9.12 -8.76 1.70
N ALA A 290 -9.48 -8.65 0.43
CA ALA A 290 -10.74 -8.08 -0.01
C ALA A 290 -11.94 -8.99 0.31
N LEU A 291 -13.09 -8.40 0.61
CA LEU A 291 -14.35 -9.15 0.62
C LEU A 291 -14.85 -9.37 -0.81
N LEU A 292 -15.55 -10.49 -0.98
CA LEU A 292 -16.15 -10.86 -2.26
C LEU A 292 -17.02 -9.72 -2.82
N GLY A 293 -16.76 -9.37 -4.08
CA GLY A 293 -17.50 -8.32 -4.80
C GLY A 293 -16.91 -6.92 -4.68
N TYR A 294 -15.82 -6.73 -3.92
CA TYR A 294 -15.13 -5.45 -3.78
C TYR A 294 -13.83 -5.34 -4.56
N GLN A 295 -13.44 -6.38 -5.29
CA GLN A 295 -12.26 -6.32 -6.15
C GLN A 295 -12.61 -5.70 -7.51
N ASP A 296 -11.76 -4.80 -7.98
CA ASP A 296 -11.82 -4.26 -9.35
C ASP A 296 -10.81 -5.00 -10.23
N TYR A 297 -11.29 -5.79 -11.17
CA TYR A 297 -10.46 -6.55 -12.11
C TYR A 297 -10.18 -5.80 -13.41
N GLY A 298 -10.24 -4.46 -13.40
CA GLY A 298 -10.02 -3.65 -14.60
C GLY A 298 -8.66 -3.87 -15.23
N SER A 299 -7.58 -3.83 -14.43
CA SER A 299 -6.21 -4.06 -14.88
C SER A 299 -6.00 -5.48 -15.40
N TYR A 300 -6.49 -6.49 -14.70
CA TYR A 300 -6.48 -7.88 -15.17
C TYR A 300 -7.19 -8.04 -16.51
N THR A 301 -8.36 -7.43 -16.67
CA THR A 301 -9.14 -7.48 -17.91
C THR A 301 -8.35 -6.85 -19.06
N GLN A 302 -7.63 -5.75 -18.79
CA GLN A 302 -6.77 -5.11 -19.77
C GLN A 302 -5.58 -6.01 -20.12
N ALA A 303 -4.88 -6.59 -19.14
CA ALA A 303 -3.79 -7.52 -19.35
C ALA A 303 -4.22 -8.74 -20.20
N LEU A 304 -5.38 -9.32 -19.88
CA LEU A 304 -5.96 -10.43 -20.65
C LEU A 304 -6.28 -10.03 -22.10
N LYS A 305 -6.75 -8.82 -22.33
CA LYS A 305 -7.04 -8.28 -23.64
C LYS A 305 -5.75 -8.09 -24.47
N GLU A 306 -4.69 -7.58 -23.87
CA GLU A 306 -3.39 -7.46 -24.54
C GLU A 306 -2.81 -8.84 -24.83
N PHE A 307 -2.87 -9.75 -23.87
CA PHE A 307 -2.44 -11.13 -24.04
C PHE A 307 -3.10 -11.83 -25.25
N LYS A 308 -4.42 -11.72 -25.38
CA LYS A 308 -5.19 -12.35 -26.48
C LYS A 308 -4.87 -11.78 -27.87
N LYS A 309 -4.15 -10.67 -27.98
CA LYS A 309 -3.66 -10.17 -29.27
C LYS A 309 -2.43 -10.93 -29.77
N GLU A 310 -1.65 -11.47 -28.86
CA GLU A 310 -0.34 -12.07 -29.16
C GLU A 310 -0.32 -13.59 -28.96
N TYR A 311 -1.17 -14.11 -28.05
CA TYR A 311 -1.18 -15.51 -27.65
C TYR A 311 -2.55 -16.16 -27.81
N SER A 312 -2.56 -17.48 -28.02
CA SER A 312 -3.78 -18.28 -28.01
C SER A 312 -4.32 -18.46 -26.59
N GLU A 313 -5.63 -18.72 -26.48
CA GLU A 313 -6.30 -18.93 -25.18
C GLU A 313 -5.74 -20.12 -24.39
N ASP A 314 -5.13 -21.10 -25.05
CA ASP A 314 -4.51 -22.28 -24.42
C ASP A 314 -3.36 -21.89 -23.45
N TYR A 315 -2.75 -20.73 -23.66
CA TYR A 315 -1.68 -20.24 -22.79
C TYR A 315 -2.19 -19.45 -21.58
N ILE A 316 -3.48 -19.12 -21.51
CA ILE A 316 -4.05 -18.37 -20.36
C ILE A 316 -3.90 -19.21 -19.09
N GLU A 317 -4.21 -20.51 -19.14
CA GLU A 317 -4.05 -21.39 -17.97
C GLU A 317 -2.60 -21.47 -17.50
N VAL A 318 -1.65 -21.41 -18.43
CA VAL A 318 -0.22 -21.39 -18.10
C VAL A 318 0.13 -20.10 -17.38
N ALA A 319 -0.25 -18.94 -17.93
CA ALA A 319 0.03 -17.64 -17.34
C ALA A 319 -0.62 -17.48 -15.95
N THR A 320 -1.91 -17.82 -15.84
CA THR A 320 -2.64 -17.74 -14.56
C THR A 320 -2.13 -18.75 -13.53
N GLY A 321 -1.72 -19.96 -13.94
CA GLY A 321 -1.09 -20.95 -13.05
C GLY A 321 0.27 -20.49 -12.51
N ILE A 322 1.07 -19.81 -13.34
CA ILE A 322 2.33 -19.17 -12.90
C ILE A 322 2.01 -18.03 -11.92
N GLY A 323 1.10 -17.14 -12.28
CA GLY A 323 0.69 -16.02 -11.42
C GLY A 323 0.14 -16.48 -10.07
N ASN A 324 -0.70 -17.53 -10.05
CA ASN A 324 -1.19 -18.14 -8.81
C ASN A 324 -0.05 -18.72 -7.96
N THR A 325 0.97 -19.31 -8.60
CA THR A 325 2.12 -19.88 -7.88
C THR A 325 2.93 -18.76 -7.21
N PHE A 326 3.22 -17.66 -7.91
CA PHE A 326 3.85 -16.49 -7.31
C PHE A 326 2.98 -15.90 -6.19
N ALA A 327 1.68 -15.76 -6.41
CA ALA A 327 0.76 -15.27 -5.39
C ALA A 327 0.80 -16.10 -4.09
N CYS A 328 1.00 -17.43 -4.18
CA CYS A 328 1.18 -18.26 -2.99
C CYS A 328 2.43 -17.87 -2.19
N TYR A 329 3.54 -17.59 -2.87
CA TYR A 329 4.79 -17.19 -2.21
C TYR A 329 4.70 -15.76 -1.66
N ILE A 330 4.09 -14.83 -2.41
CA ILE A 330 3.88 -13.46 -1.95
C ILE A 330 2.93 -13.42 -0.74
N LYS A 331 1.85 -14.22 -0.76
CA LYS A 331 0.97 -14.37 0.41
C LYS A 331 1.70 -14.93 1.63
N ASP A 332 2.70 -15.80 1.44
CA ASP A 332 3.55 -16.30 2.52
C ASP A 332 4.45 -15.18 3.08
N ILE A 333 5.08 -14.38 2.21
CA ILE A 333 5.83 -13.19 2.65
C ILE A 333 4.92 -12.25 3.44
N MET A 334 3.79 -11.84 2.89
CA MET A 334 2.85 -10.90 3.53
C MET A 334 2.30 -11.44 4.86
N SER A 335 2.09 -12.76 4.99
CA SER A 335 1.61 -13.38 6.24
C SER A 335 2.58 -13.24 7.41
N SER A 336 3.85 -12.94 7.15
CA SER A 336 4.81 -12.64 8.21
C SER A 336 4.64 -11.23 8.80
N PHE A 337 3.83 -10.37 8.18
CA PHE A 337 3.56 -8.99 8.60
C PHE A 337 2.08 -8.76 8.93
N ILE A 338 1.20 -9.43 8.21
CA ILE A 338 -0.26 -9.33 8.33
C ILE A 338 -0.75 -10.64 8.92
N ASP A 339 -0.90 -10.67 10.23
CA ASP A 339 -1.43 -11.83 10.95
C ASP A 339 -2.95 -11.99 10.72
N GLU A 340 -3.51 -13.05 11.26
CA GLU A 340 -4.94 -13.36 11.12
C GLU A 340 -5.82 -12.28 11.78
N ASN A 341 -5.37 -11.67 12.89
CA ASN A 341 -6.14 -10.63 13.57
C ASN A 341 -6.23 -9.37 12.70
N LEU A 342 -5.09 -8.92 12.18
CA LEU A 342 -5.07 -7.76 11.26
C LEU A 342 -5.87 -8.06 9.98
N ARG A 343 -5.84 -9.29 9.48
CA ARG A 343 -6.67 -9.69 8.33
C ARG A 343 -8.17 -9.56 8.63
N GLU A 344 -8.62 -9.98 9.79
CA GLU A 344 -10.03 -9.81 10.20
C GLU A 344 -10.37 -8.33 10.45
N GLU A 345 -9.45 -7.53 10.99
CA GLU A 345 -9.63 -6.08 11.10
C GLU A 345 -9.83 -5.44 9.71
N ILE A 346 -9.01 -5.82 8.70
CA ILE A 346 -9.12 -5.35 7.30
C ILE A 346 -10.49 -5.71 6.72
N LYS A 347 -10.96 -6.95 6.90
CA LYS A 347 -12.30 -7.34 6.45
C LYS A 347 -13.40 -6.53 7.13
N GLY A 348 -13.18 -6.15 8.39
CA GLY A 348 -14.07 -5.27 9.14
C GLY A 348 -14.24 -3.88 8.50
N GLU A 349 -13.20 -3.36 7.82
CA GLU A 349 -13.29 -2.07 7.12
C GLU A 349 -14.27 -2.12 5.93
N PHE A 350 -14.38 -3.25 5.23
CA PHE A 350 -15.37 -3.42 4.16
C PHE A 350 -16.82 -3.37 4.66
N LEU A 351 -17.06 -3.80 5.90
CA LEU A 351 -18.39 -3.77 6.49
C LEU A 351 -18.88 -2.35 6.81
N LYS A 352 -17.97 -1.37 6.76
CA LYS A 352 -18.28 0.05 6.95
C LYS A 352 -18.67 0.74 5.63
N ILE A 353 -18.44 0.09 4.49
CA ILE A 353 -18.80 0.64 3.17
C ILE A 353 -20.31 0.54 2.98
N ASN A 354 -20.95 1.68 2.68
CA ASN A 354 -22.39 1.75 2.49
C ASN A 354 -22.87 1.31 1.11
N ASP A 355 -21.95 1.22 0.14
CA ASP A 355 -22.27 0.81 -1.22
C ASP A 355 -22.39 -0.71 -1.32
N SER A 356 -23.34 -1.16 -2.12
CA SER A 356 -23.43 -2.58 -2.46
C SER A 356 -22.18 -3.02 -3.22
N PRO A 357 -21.62 -4.20 -2.90
CA PRO A 357 -20.48 -4.73 -3.62
C PRO A 357 -20.79 -4.84 -5.12
N LYS A 358 -19.86 -4.39 -5.94
CA LYS A 358 -19.90 -4.56 -7.39
C LYS A 358 -19.22 -5.88 -7.68
N PHE A 359 -20.01 -6.91 -8.00
CA PHE A 359 -19.45 -8.19 -8.41
C PHE A 359 -18.69 -8.02 -9.72
N SER A 360 -17.41 -8.28 -9.69
CA SER A 360 -16.60 -8.61 -10.86
C SER A 360 -16.09 -10.04 -10.66
N GLU A 361 -16.04 -10.81 -11.73
CA GLU A 361 -15.55 -12.19 -11.71
C GLU A 361 -14.27 -12.25 -12.54
N LEU A 362 -13.28 -12.96 -12.04
CA LEU A 362 -12.16 -13.37 -12.88
C LEU A 362 -12.68 -14.33 -13.94
N GLN A 363 -12.51 -13.98 -15.21
CA GLN A 363 -12.94 -14.86 -16.32
C GLN A 363 -12.19 -16.19 -16.35
N TYR A 364 -11.00 -16.22 -15.80
CA TYR A 364 -10.13 -17.39 -15.77
C TYR A 364 -9.54 -17.49 -14.37
N GLU A 365 -10.11 -18.39 -13.57
CA GLU A 365 -9.59 -18.71 -12.25
C GLU A 365 -8.68 -19.94 -12.33
N SER A 366 -7.47 -19.83 -11.77
CA SER A 366 -6.58 -20.99 -11.63
C SER A 366 -6.36 -21.28 -10.14
N SER A 367 -6.69 -22.52 -9.74
CA SER A 367 -6.29 -23.05 -8.44
C SER A 367 -4.95 -23.81 -8.51
N GLU A 368 -4.36 -23.93 -9.70
CA GLU A 368 -3.16 -24.71 -9.93
C GLU A 368 -1.95 -24.03 -9.27
N LYS A 369 -1.28 -24.74 -8.38
CA LYS A 369 0.03 -24.39 -7.88
C LYS A 369 1.06 -25.31 -8.53
N TYR A 370 2.03 -24.72 -9.20
CA TYR A 370 3.05 -25.50 -9.88
C TYR A 370 4.01 -26.16 -8.88
N GLU A 371 4.31 -27.41 -9.12
CA GLU A 371 5.42 -28.10 -8.48
C GLU A 371 6.74 -27.41 -8.83
N TRP A 372 7.73 -27.53 -7.95
CA TRP A 372 8.96 -26.75 -8.02
C TRP A 372 9.65 -26.80 -9.41
N GLU A 373 9.79 -27.96 -9.99
CA GLU A 373 10.48 -28.12 -11.29
C GLU A 373 9.77 -27.35 -12.41
N ARG A 374 8.44 -27.42 -12.45
CA ARG A 374 7.63 -26.68 -13.42
C ARG A 374 7.69 -25.18 -13.16
N PHE A 375 7.67 -24.78 -11.87
CA PHE A 375 7.76 -23.38 -11.49
C PHE A 375 9.14 -22.78 -11.77
N SER A 376 10.23 -23.49 -11.51
CA SER A 376 11.59 -23.04 -11.87
C SER A 376 11.74 -22.78 -13.36
N LYS A 377 11.15 -23.66 -14.21
CA LYS A 377 11.10 -23.43 -15.67
C LYS A 377 10.23 -22.24 -16.04
N ALA A 378 9.15 -22.00 -15.32
CA ALA A 378 8.30 -20.83 -15.54
C ALA A 378 9.04 -19.52 -15.22
N ILE A 379 9.82 -19.48 -14.13
CA ILE A 379 10.70 -18.33 -13.82
C ILE A 379 11.71 -18.12 -14.97
N GLN A 380 12.34 -19.18 -15.44
CA GLN A 380 13.25 -19.09 -16.58
C GLN A 380 12.55 -18.51 -17.82
N LEU A 381 11.35 -18.98 -18.12
CA LEU A 381 10.54 -18.48 -19.24
C LEU A 381 10.26 -16.98 -19.11
N ILE A 382 9.84 -16.51 -17.93
CA ILE A 382 9.59 -15.08 -17.68
C ILE A 382 10.84 -14.25 -17.94
N LEU A 383 12.00 -14.72 -17.49
CA LEU A 383 13.27 -13.99 -17.63
C LEU A 383 13.86 -14.02 -19.04
N THR A 384 13.58 -15.05 -19.83
CA THR A 384 14.20 -15.25 -21.17
C THR A 384 13.30 -14.86 -22.32
N ARG A 385 11.98 -14.99 -22.17
CA ARG A 385 11.02 -14.76 -23.26
C ARG A 385 11.12 -13.37 -23.91
N PRO A 386 11.26 -12.24 -23.17
CA PRO A 386 11.40 -10.93 -23.78
C PRO A 386 12.73 -10.71 -24.47
N LEU A 387 13.74 -11.58 -24.23
CA LEU A 387 15.08 -11.43 -24.81
C LEU A 387 15.09 -11.58 -26.33
N ASP A 388 14.28 -12.48 -26.87
CA ASP A 388 14.15 -12.65 -28.33
C ASP A 388 13.70 -11.35 -28.99
N ASN A 389 12.77 -10.64 -28.37
CA ASN A 389 12.31 -9.33 -28.84
C ASN A 389 13.33 -8.22 -28.64
N LEU A 390 14.17 -8.30 -27.60
CA LEU A 390 15.24 -7.34 -27.32
C LEU A 390 16.42 -7.50 -28.26
N LEU A 391 16.81 -8.75 -28.53
CA LEU A 391 17.95 -9.06 -29.40
C LEU A 391 17.67 -8.72 -30.87
N ASP A 392 16.42 -8.86 -31.34
CA ASP A 392 16.02 -8.53 -32.71
C ASP A 392 15.79 -7.03 -32.94
N ASN A 393 15.63 -6.21 -31.92
CA ASN A 393 15.15 -4.83 -32.06
C ASN A 393 15.95 -3.77 -31.32
N ASP A 394 17.14 -4.11 -30.84
CA ASP A 394 18.06 -3.11 -30.28
C ASP A 394 17.63 -2.45 -28.94
N ILE A 395 18.59 -1.95 -28.21
CA ILE A 395 18.49 -1.10 -27.01
C ILE A 395 17.52 0.09 -27.21
N GLY A 396 17.30 0.50 -28.46
CA GLY A 396 16.31 1.50 -28.84
C GLY A 396 14.90 1.24 -28.32
N LYS A 397 14.47 0.00 -28.10
CA LYS A 397 13.16 -0.29 -27.50
C LYS A 397 13.09 0.01 -26.01
N LEU A 398 14.16 -0.20 -25.27
CA LEU A 398 14.26 0.24 -23.89
C LEU A 398 14.20 1.77 -23.81
N GLU A 399 14.88 2.47 -24.71
CA GLU A 399 14.77 3.93 -24.83
C GLU A 399 13.36 4.39 -25.20
N GLU A 400 12.71 3.75 -26.16
CA GLU A 400 11.32 4.07 -26.53
C GLU A 400 10.34 3.85 -25.38
N TYR A 401 10.48 2.78 -24.63
CA TYR A 401 9.69 2.52 -23.46
C TYR A 401 9.88 3.61 -22.41
N THR A 402 11.14 3.97 -22.16
CA THR A 402 11.52 5.03 -21.22
C THR A 402 10.95 6.39 -21.65
N VAL A 403 10.96 6.69 -22.95
CA VAL A 403 10.41 7.95 -23.51
C VAL A 403 8.88 7.97 -23.48
N LYS A 404 8.22 6.85 -23.81
CA LYS A 404 6.74 6.74 -23.69
C LYS A 404 6.30 6.96 -22.27
N PHE A 405 7.03 6.41 -21.35
CA PHE A 405 6.75 6.50 -19.93
C PHE A 405 6.86 7.95 -19.42
N LYS A 406 7.90 8.67 -19.82
CA LYS A 406 8.06 10.11 -19.51
C LYS A 406 6.91 10.97 -20.04
N LYS A 407 6.34 10.63 -21.22
CA LYS A 407 5.24 11.38 -21.83
C LYS A 407 3.89 11.13 -21.15
N ASN A 408 3.69 9.97 -20.55
CA ASN A 408 2.43 9.60 -19.94
C ASN A 408 2.34 10.04 -18.46
N ASN A 409 3.47 10.33 -17.82
CA ASN A 409 3.56 10.62 -16.39
C ASN A 409 4.28 11.95 -16.05
N GLY A 410 4.54 12.79 -17.05
CA GLY A 410 5.20 14.11 -16.93
C GLY A 410 4.23 15.29 -16.91
#